data_b8706808b57c90703d63a453fa8895a5
#
_entry.id   b8706808b57c90703d63a453fa8895a5
#
_cell.length_a   1.000
_cell.length_b   1.000
_cell.length_c   1.000
_cell.angle_alpha   90.00
_cell.angle_beta   90.00
_cell.angle_gamma   90.00
#
_symmetry.space_group_name_H-M   'P 1'
#
loop_
_entity.id
_entity.type
_entity.pdbx_description
1 polymer ?
#
loop_
_entity_poly.entity_id
_entity_poly.type
_entity_poly.pdbx_seq_one_letter_code
_entity_poly.pdbx_strand_id
1 'polypeptide(L)'
;MFELSPVHRPAATWAGAPPFGATAPRWRVRLLGAVDAAGPEAEYGEPGRAPTLSHWPTRAVAALLARLALWPDRVHPREELVELLWPGVGLSVGRNRLRQALSTLKTLLETPYGAASTAGACVGRVLVADRLGVRVVPGALSCDALDFERSLRAGDWTAAHALYRGDLMPGHYEEWVLQERHRLATLWERLDAAYPLFALPAVAAASRLALSA
;
A
#
# COMPACT_ATOMS: atom_id res chain seq x y z
N MET A 1 -28.41 15.76 9.88
CA MET A 1 -28.63 14.76 8.83
C MET A 1 -27.81 15.24 7.65
N PHE A 2 -26.50 14.88 7.62
CA PHE A 2 -25.59 15.27 6.54
C PHE A 2 -25.38 14.03 5.67
N GLU A 3 -25.96 14.08 4.48
CA GLU A 3 -25.75 13.12 3.41
C GLU A 3 -24.30 13.20 2.95
N LEU A 4 -23.55 12.14 3.17
CA LEU A 4 -22.25 11.92 2.54
C LEU A 4 -22.53 11.51 1.09
N SER A 5 -22.47 12.47 0.17
CA SER A 5 -22.46 12.19 -1.26
C SER A 5 -21.31 11.26 -1.59
N PRO A 6 -21.55 10.10 -2.22
CA PRO A 6 -20.48 9.24 -2.70
C PRO A 6 -19.77 9.98 -3.85
N VAL A 7 -18.48 10.21 -3.67
CA VAL A 7 -17.61 10.64 -4.76
C VAL A 7 -17.65 9.55 -5.84
N HIS A 8 -18.43 9.80 -6.86
CA HIS A 8 -18.60 8.91 -8.00
C HIS A 8 -17.26 8.83 -8.76
N ARG A 9 -16.57 7.70 -8.62
CA ARG A 9 -15.36 7.38 -9.40
C ARG A 9 -15.84 6.91 -10.78
N PRO A 10 -15.51 7.59 -11.88
CA PRO A 10 -15.76 7.03 -13.21
C PRO A 10 -14.86 5.80 -13.40
N ALA A 11 -15.48 4.65 -13.64
CA ALA A 11 -14.78 3.46 -14.09
C ALA A 11 -14.27 3.71 -15.51
N ALA A 12 -12.98 4.02 -15.64
CA ALA A 12 -12.32 4.03 -16.94
C ALA A 12 -12.18 2.56 -17.39
N THR A 13 -13.06 2.14 -18.27
CA THR A 13 -12.98 0.85 -18.96
C THR A 13 -11.74 0.87 -19.86
N TRP A 14 -10.70 0.14 -19.48
CA TRP A 14 -9.50 -0.01 -20.30
C TRP A 14 -9.55 -1.32 -21.09
N ALA A 15 -9.61 -1.22 -22.42
CA ALA A 15 -9.46 -2.33 -23.35
C ALA A 15 -7.95 -2.62 -23.52
N GLY A 16 -7.45 -3.71 -22.94
CA GLY A 16 -6.06 -4.13 -23.10
C GLY A 16 -5.45 -4.81 -21.86
N ALA A 17 -6.26 -5.41 -20.99
CA ALA A 17 -5.73 -6.29 -19.97
C ALA A 17 -5.16 -7.57 -20.62
N PRO A 18 -3.92 -8.01 -20.28
CA PRO A 18 -3.45 -9.32 -20.67
C PRO A 18 -4.37 -10.39 -20.04
N PRO A 19 -4.52 -11.56 -20.67
CA PRO A 19 -5.41 -12.60 -20.17
C PRO A 19 -5.01 -12.98 -18.74
N PHE A 20 -6.00 -13.02 -17.87
CA PHE A 20 -5.88 -13.49 -16.50
C PHE A 20 -5.37 -14.93 -16.47
N GLY A 21 -4.16 -15.17 -15.96
CA GLY A 21 -3.63 -16.52 -15.88
C GLY A 21 -2.28 -16.67 -15.16
N ALA A 22 -1.56 -15.58 -14.90
CA ALA A 22 -0.38 -15.66 -14.05
C ALA A 22 -0.63 -14.78 -12.82
N THR A 23 -0.62 -15.35 -11.64
CA THR A 23 -0.68 -14.62 -10.38
C THR A 23 0.54 -13.72 -10.32
N ALA A 24 0.37 -12.42 -10.63
CA ALA A 24 1.46 -11.47 -10.54
C ALA A 24 2.00 -11.46 -9.10
N PRO A 25 3.33 -11.35 -8.91
CA PRO A 25 3.91 -11.27 -7.58
C PRO A 25 3.26 -10.13 -6.82
N ARG A 26 2.63 -10.47 -5.71
CA ARG A 26 1.86 -9.52 -4.91
C ARG A 26 2.71 -8.98 -3.78
N TRP A 27 3.10 -7.72 -3.88
CA TRP A 27 3.70 -7.00 -2.77
C TRP A 27 2.65 -6.62 -1.72
N ARG A 28 2.94 -6.88 -0.47
CA ARG A 28 2.13 -6.44 0.68
C ARG A 28 2.76 -5.18 1.26
N VAL A 29 2.10 -4.04 1.08
CA VAL A 29 2.55 -2.73 1.58
C VAL A 29 1.87 -2.48 2.92
N ARG A 30 2.67 -2.19 3.93
CA ARG A 30 2.21 -1.79 5.26
C ARG A 30 2.47 -0.31 5.44
N LEU A 31 1.43 0.43 5.77
CA LEU A 31 1.45 1.87 5.98
C LEU A 31 0.96 2.27 7.38
N LEU A 32 0.23 1.38 8.08
CA LEU A 32 -0.28 1.60 9.43
C LEU A 32 0.77 1.19 10.46
N GLY A 33 1.34 2.19 11.15
CA GLY A 33 2.39 2.03 12.18
C GLY A 33 3.82 1.92 11.63
N ALA A 34 4.00 1.66 10.35
CA ALA A 34 5.31 1.64 9.69
C ALA A 34 5.15 1.87 8.19
N VAL A 35 6.25 2.12 7.47
CA VAL A 35 6.27 2.14 6.01
C VAL A 35 7.21 1.04 5.55
N ASP A 36 6.65 -0.13 5.26
CA ASP A 36 7.40 -1.25 4.72
C ASP A 36 6.63 -2.00 3.63
N ALA A 37 7.33 -2.85 2.91
CA ALA A 37 6.73 -3.71 1.91
C ALA A 37 7.38 -5.10 1.96
N ALA A 38 6.54 -6.14 2.01
CA ALA A 38 6.96 -7.53 1.87
C ALA A 38 6.66 -8.00 0.45
N GLY A 39 7.67 -8.52 -0.22
CA GLY A 39 7.55 -9.08 -1.55
C GLY A 39 6.82 -10.42 -1.57
N PRO A 40 6.56 -10.95 -2.77
CA PRO A 40 6.00 -12.29 -2.92
C PRO A 40 6.96 -13.33 -2.32
N GLU A 41 6.39 -14.33 -1.69
CA GLU A 41 7.16 -15.53 -1.30
C GLU A 41 7.69 -16.17 -2.57
N ALA A 42 9.00 -16.49 -2.60
CA ALA A 42 9.59 -17.13 -3.74
C ALA A 42 8.98 -18.54 -3.87
N GLU A 43 8.35 -18.84 -5.01
CA GLU A 43 7.84 -20.19 -5.32
C GLU A 43 8.95 -21.26 -5.33
N TYR A 44 10.22 -20.84 -5.44
CA TYR A 44 11.41 -21.69 -5.49
C TYR A 44 12.53 -21.06 -4.64
N GLY A 45 12.40 -21.06 -3.33
CA GLY A 45 13.43 -20.60 -2.40
C GLY A 45 13.17 -21.16 -1.01
N GLU A 46 14.14 -21.05 -0.11
CA GLU A 46 13.96 -21.42 1.30
C GLU A 46 12.59 -20.96 1.80
N PRO A 47 11.72 -21.85 2.26
CA PRO A 47 10.39 -21.49 2.72
C PRO A 47 10.51 -20.49 3.88
N GLY A 48 9.96 -19.28 3.71
CA GLY A 48 9.80 -18.30 4.79
C GLY A 48 10.56 -16.97 4.67
N ARG A 49 11.25 -16.66 3.57
CA ARG A 49 11.94 -15.37 3.42
C ARG A 49 11.48 -14.57 2.21
N ALA A 50 10.29 -13.98 2.30
CA ALA A 50 9.89 -12.92 1.38
C ALA A 50 10.84 -11.71 1.51
N PRO A 51 11.25 -11.07 0.41
CA PRO A 51 12.04 -9.85 0.50
C PRO A 51 11.26 -8.77 1.24
N THR A 52 11.87 -8.16 2.24
CA THR A 52 11.24 -7.07 3.00
C THR A 52 11.99 -5.78 2.80
N LEU A 53 11.27 -4.74 2.40
CA LEU A 53 11.77 -3.38 2.25
C LEU A 53 11.28 -2.57 3.46
N SER A 54 12.17 -2.30 4.42
CA SER A 54 11.90 -1.46 5.60
C SER A 54 12.72 -0.17 5.60
N HIS A 55 13.74 -0.10 4.73
CA HIS A 55 14.58 1.07 4.56
C HIS A 55 14.42 1.62 3.15
N TRP A 56 13.96 2.85 3.06
CA TRP A 56 13.70 3.53 1.80
C TRP A 56 14.87 4.46 1.46
N PRO A 57 15.37 4.45 0.22
CA PRO A 57 16.48 5.32 -0.18
C PRO A 57 16.20 6.81 0.02
N THR A 58 14.94 7.21 -0.12
CA THR A 58 14.47 8.56 0.20
C THR A 58 13.03 8.52 0.70
N ARG A 59 12.63 9.53 1.48
CA ARG A 59 11.24 9.70 1.91
C ARG A 59 10.27 9.80 0.72
N ALA A 60 10.69 10.44 -0.36
CA ALA A 60 9.87 10.58 -1.56
C ALA A 60 9.59 9.24 -2.26
N VAL A 61 10.51 8.27 -2.23
CA VAL A 61 10.28 6.91 -2.76
C VAL A 61 9.24 6.17 -1.91
N ALA A 62 9.34 6.26 -0.58
CA ALA A 62 8.35 5.70 0.32
C ALA A 62 6.97 6.35 0.14
N ALA A 63 6.91 7.67 0.06
CA ALA A 63 5.68 8.43 -0.16
C ALA A 63 5.05 8.13 -1.54
N LEU A 64 5.88 7.95 -2.58
CA LEU A 64 5.42 7.54 -3.90
C LEU A 64 4.78 6.15 -3.87
N LEU A 65 5.44 5.16 -3.25
CA LEU A 65 4.85 3.83 -3.08
C LEU A 65 3.52 3.89 -2.34
N ALA A 66 3.48 4.60 -1.21
CA ALA A 66 2.28 4.75 -0.41
C ALA A 66 1.13 5.38 -1.19
N ARG A 67 1.41 6.45 -1.96
CA ARG A 67 0.40 7.08 -2.84
C ARG A 67 -0.16 6.10 -3.85
N LEU A 68 0.69 5.30 -4.48
CA LEU A 68 0.27 4.30 -5.46
C LEU A 68 -0.49 3.13 -4.80
N ALA A 69 -0.07 2.70 -3.61
CA ALA A 69 -0.71 1.59 -2.88
C ALA A 69 -2.08 1.97 -2.29
N LEU A 70 -2.28 3.21 -1.85
CA LEU A 70 -3.58 3.70 -1.35
C LEU A 70 -4.62 3.90 -2.46
N TRP A 71 -4.19 4.13 -3.70
CA TRP A 71 -5.09 4.29 -4.85
C TRP A 71 -4.61 3.44 -6.03
N PRO A 72 -4.58 2.08 -5.90
CA PRO A 72 -3.98 1.19 -6.89
C PRO A 72 -4.73 1.16 -8.23
N ASP A 73 -6.04 1.41 -8.20
CA ASP A 73 -6.89 1.35 -9.40
C ASP A 73 -6.90 2.66 -10.21
N ARG A 74 -6.12 3.64 -9.76
CA ARG A 74 -6.08 4.97 -10.37
C ARG A 74 -4.84 5.12 -11.24
N VAL A 75 -4.99 5.88 -12.35
CA VAL A 75 -3.86 6.49 -13.05
C VAL A 75 -3.51 7.81 -12.35
N HIS A 76 -2.28 7.92 -11.89
CA HIS A 76 -1.77 9.11 -11.22
C HIS A 76 -1.06 10.02 -12.22
N PRO A 77 -1.60 11.22 -12.53
CA PRO A 77 -0.92 12.19 -13.39
C PRO A 77 0.46 12.56 -12.82
N ARG A 78 1.45 12.73 -13.71
CA ARG A 78 2.83 13.01 -13.27
C ARG A 78 2.95 14.34 -12.54
N GLU A 79 2.24 15.35 -13.01
CA GLU A 79 2.21 16.68 -12.40
C GLU A 79 1.59 16.65 -11.01
N GLU A 80 0.54 15.88 -10.82
CA GLU A 80 -0.08 15.66 -9.50
C GLU A 80 0.93 14.99 -8.54
N LEU A 81 1.64 13.95 -8.99
CA LEU A 81 2.66 13.29 -8.18
C LEU A 81 3.81 14.26 -7.82
N VAL A 82 4.21 15.10 -8.73
CA VAL A 82 5.24 16.13 -8.46
C VAL A 82 4.76 17.09 -7.38
N GLU A 83 3.54 17.61 -7.50
CA GLU A 83 2.99 18.55 -6.53
C GLU A 83 2.80 17.91 -5.14
N LEU A 84 2.33 16.67 -5.09
CA LEU A 84 2.13 15.95 -3.83
C LEU A 84 3.43 15.60 -3.11
N LEU A 85 4.50 15.29 -3.85
CA LEU A 85 5.77 14.84 -3.27
C LEU A 85 6.77 15.98 -3.05
N TRP A 86 6.67 17.05 -3.83
CA TRP A 86 7.58 18.20 -3.78
C TRP A 86 6.84 19.52 -4.04
N PRO A 87 5.93 19.92 -3.15
CA PRO A 87 5.16 21.14 -3.31
C PRO A 87 6.09 22.35 -3.49
N GLY A 88 5.74 23.26 -4.38
CA GLY A 88 6.49 24.48 -4.66
C GLY A 88 7.79 24.29 -5.46
N VAL A 89 8.12 23.06 -5.88
CA VAL A 89 9.29 22.83 -6.74
C VAL A 89 8.91 23.03 -8.20
N GLY A 90 9.73 23.77 -8.96
CA GLY A 90 9.50 23.99 -10.39
C GLY A 90 9.36 22.67 -11.17
N LEU A 91 8.42 22.64 -12.14
CA LEU A 91 7.99 21.43 -12.85
C LEU A 91 9.15 20.64 -13.50
N SER A 92 10.15 21.30 -14.05
CA SER A 92 11.29 20.62 -14.69
C SER A 92 12.12 19.83 -13.69
N VAL A 93 12.38 20.41 -12.52
CA VAL A 93 13.11 19.77 -11.42
C VAL A 93 12.25 18.66 -10.81
N GLY A 94 10.96 18.91 -10.57
CA GLY A 94 10.02 17.94 -10.05
C GLY A 94 9.88 16.70 -10.96
N ARG A 95 9.78 16.89 -12.27
CA ARG A 95 9.75 15.78 -13.25
C ARG A 95 11.03 14.94 -13.24
N ASN A 96 12.20 15.56 -13.05
CA ASN A 96 13.46 14.82 -12.90
C ASN A 96 13.49 13.99 -11.61
N ARG A 97 13.09 14.60 -10.47
CA ARG A 97 12.99 13.90 -9.19
C ARG A 97 12.02 12.73 -9.28
N LEU A 98 10.85 12.93 -9.90
CA LEU A 98 9.87 11.87 -10.09
C LEU A 98 10.40 10.73 -10.96
N ARG A 99 11.16 11.05 -12.04
CA ARG A 99 11.78 10.03 -12.87
C ARG A 99 12.76 9.17 -12.07
N GLN A 100 13.59 9.79 -11.23
CA GLN A 100 14.54 9.08 -10.36
C GLN A 100 13.81 8.23 -9.32
N ALA A 101 12.81 8.78 -8.64
CA ALA A 101 12.02 8.06 -7.65
C ALA A 101 11.29 6.84 -8.26
N LEU A 102 10.71 7.00 -9.46
CA LEU A 102 10.08 5.89 -10.19
C LEU A 102 11.08 4.83 -10.63
N SER A 103 12.26 5.22 -11.12
CA SER A 103 13.33 4.28 -11.48
C SER A 103 13.76 3.47 -10.26
N THR A 104 14.02 4.13 -9.14
CA THR A 104 14.39 3.48 -7.88
C THR A 104 13.29 2.54 -7.39
N LEU A 105 12.04 3.00 -7.39
CA LEU A 105 10.92 2.18 -6.93
C LEU A 105 10.71 0.95 -7.82
N LYS A 106 10.81 1.08 -9.15
CA LYS A 106 10.77 -0.07 -10.07
C LYS A 106 11.91 -1.05 -9.81
N THR A 107 13.12 -0.57 -9.62
CA THR A 107 14.26 -1.44 -9.29
C THR A 107 13.99 -2.22 -7.99
N LEU A 108 13.44 -1.58 -6.96
CA LEU A 108 13.14 -2.23 -5.69
C LEU A 108 12.03 -3.29 -5.80
N LEU A 109 11.01 -3.05 -6.63
CA LEU A 109 9.82 -3.91 -6.71
C LEU A 109 9.90 -4.94 -7.84
N GLU A 110 10.65 -4.67 -8.91
CA GLU A 110 10.64 -5.46 -10.15
C GLU A 110 11.97 -6.21 -10.41
N THR A 111 12.99 -6.00 -9.57
CA THR A 111 14.25 -6.77 -9.68
C THR A 111 14.14 -8.08 -8.91
N PRO A 112 14.55 -9.22 -9.49
CA PRO A 112 14.56 -10.50 -8.79
C PRO A 112 15.43 -10.44 -7.53
N TYR A 113 14.88 -10.87 -6.40
CA TYR A 113 15.60 -10.95 -5.14
C TYR A 113 16.34 -12.31 -5.03
N GLY A 114 17.68 -12.25 -4.85
CA GLY A 114 18.51 -13.41 -4.51
C GLY A 114 19.40 -13.93 -5.62
N ALA A 115 20.58 -14.42 -5.24
CA ALA A 115 21.62 -14.98 -6.13
C ALA A 115 21.24 -16.29 -6.84
N ALA A 116 20.04 -16.83 -6.60
CA ALA A 116 19.53 -18.07 -7.19
C ALA A 116 18.57 -17.84 -8.36
N SER A 117 18.47 -16.64 -8.89
CA SER A 117 17.61 -16.33 -10.05
C SER A 117 18.22 -16.83 -11.38
N THR A 118 18.67 -18.09 -11.43
CA THR A 118 19.14 -18.72 -12.67
C THR A 118 18.04 -19.35 -13.50
N ALA A 119 16.81 -19.34 -13.06
CA ALA A 119 15.70 -19.89 -13.82
C ALA A 119 14.47 -18.96 -13.75
N GLY A 120 14.45 -17.94 -14.61
CA GLY A 120 13.19 -17.44 -15.16
C GLY A 120 12.09 -16.92 -14.24
N ALA A 121 12.35 -16.67 -12.94
CA ALA A 121 11.40 -15.99 -12.07
C ALA A 121 11.34 -14.51 -12.49
N CYS A 122 10.58 -14.23 -13.54
CA CYS A 122 10.17 -12.88 -13.89
C CYS A 122 9.36 -12.33 -12.71
N VAL A 123 10.00 -11.52 -11.86
CA VAL A 123 9.22 -10.60 -11.04
C VAL A 123 8.39 -9.78 -12.02
N GLY A 124 7.09 -10.02 -12.02
CA GLY A 124 6.18 -9.38 -12.97
C GLY A 124 6.23 -7.86 -12.81
N ARG A 125 5.87 -7.15 -13.85
CA ARG A 125 5.77 -5.70 -13.82
C ARG A 125 4.78 -5.27 -12.72
N VAL A 126 5.23 -4.45 -11.79
CA VAL A 126 4.41 -3.89 -10.70
C VAL A 126 3.86 -2.52 -11.08
N LEU A 127 4.66 -1.72 -11.77
CA LEU A 127 4.33 -0.34 -12.13
C LEU A 127 4.37 -0.13 -13.64
N VAL A 128 3.36 0.54 -14.16
CA VAL A 128 3.34 1.05 -15.54
C VAL A 128 3.40 2.57 -15.48
N ALA A 129 4.42 3.14 -16.14
CA ALA A 129 4.60 4.58 -16.23
C ALA A 129 4.76 4.97 -17.70
N ASP A 130 3.94 5.91 -18.16
CA ASP A 130 3.98 6.49 -19.48
C ASP A 130 4.16 8.02 -19.44
N ARG A 131 3.89 8.72 -20.53
CA ARG A 131 4.02 10.18 -20.62
C ARG A 131 2.98 10.91 -19.76
N LEU A 132 1.82 10.35 -19.57
CA LEU A 132 0.67 10.98 -18.91
C LEU A 132 0.62 10.67 -17.41
N GLY A 133 0.98 9.45 -17.01
CA GLY A 133 0.82 9.05 -15.63
C GLY A 133 1.56 7.80 -15.23
N VAL A 134 1.28 7.42 -13.98
CA VAL A 134 1.79 6.22 -13.33
C VAL A 134 0.62 5.44 -12.76
N ARG A 135 0.63 4.13 -12.90
CA ARG A 135 -0.37 3.23 -12.33
C ARG A 135 0.27 1.95 -11.82
N VAL A 136 -0.41 1.31 -10.90
CA VAL A 136 -0.10 -0.03 -10.43
C VAL A 136 -0.71 -1.05 -11.40
N VAL A 137 -0.02 -2.15 -11.63
CA VAL A 137 -0.61 -3.30 -12.33
C VAL A 137 -1.68 -3.90 -11.40
N PRO A 138 -2.89 -4.19 -11.90
CA PRO A 138 -3.96 -4.75 -11.07
C PRO A 138 -3.50 -6.00 -10.31
N GLY A 139 -3.73 -6.02 -9.00
CA GLY A 139 -3.35 -7.13 -8.13
C GLY A 139 -1.88 -7.17 -7.70
N ALA A 140 -0.99 -6.35 -8.26
CA ALA A 140 0.43 -6.36 -7.93
C ALA A 140 0.77 -5.80 -6.52
N LEU A 141 -0.09 -4.94 -5.97
CA LEU A 141 0.05 -4.42 -4.61
C LEU A 141 -1.20 -4.73 -3.78
N SER A 142 -1.01 -5.04 -2.50
CA SER A 142 -2.03 -4.96 -1.45
C SER A 142 -1.56 -3.98 -0.39
N CYS A 143 -2.49 -3.33 0.32
CA CYS A 143 -2.19 -2.30 1.31
C CYS A 143 -3.03 -2.53 2.57
N ASP A 144 -2.38 -2.55 3.74
CA ASP A 144 -3.04 -2.75 5.03
C ASP A 144 -4.09 -1.69 5.33
N ALA A 145 -3.86 -0.43 4.93
CA ALA A 145 -4.85 0.63 5.11
C ALA A 145 -6.13 0.39 4.29
N LEU A 146 -6.02 -0.15 3.06
CA LEU A 146 -7.18 -0.54 2.26
C LEU A 146 -7.86 -1.80 2.80
N ASP A 147 -7.07 -2.74 3.32
CA ASP A 147 -7.58 -3.96 3.94
C ASP A 147 -8.33 -3.61 5.24
N PHE A 148 -7.82 -2.68 6.05
CA PHE A 148 -8.50 -2.11 7.21
C PHE A 148 -9.88 -1.53 6.84
N GLU A 149 -9.95 -0.67 5.83
CA GLU A 149 -11.23 -0.11 5.38
C GLU A 149 -12.18 -1.18 4.82
N ARG A 150 -11.63 -2.21 4.17
CA ARG A 150 -12.43 -3.33 3.65
C ARG A 150 -13.02 -4.14 4.79
N SER A 151 -12.22 -4.44 5.82
CA SER A 151 -12.68 -5.13 7.03
C SER A 151 -13.76 -4.35 7.76
N LEU A 152 -13.61 -3.02 7.89
CA LEU A 152 -14.66 -2.15 8.45
C LEU A 152 -15.97 -2.25 7.68
N ARG A 153 -15.92 -2.18 6.34
CA ARG A 153 -17.11 -2.29 5.49
C ARG A 153 -17.77 -3.67 5.55
N ALA A 154 -16.98 -4.71 5.77
CA ALA A 154 -17.46 -6.09 5.91
C ALA A 154 -17.99 -6.40 7.32
N GLY A 155 -17.80 -5.51 8.31
CA GLY A 155 -18.13 -5.77 9.70
C GLY A 155 -17.18 -6.74 10.40
N ASP A 156 -16.01 -6.99 9.82
CA ASP A 156 -14.96 -7.81 10.43
C ASP A 156 -14.09 -6.95 11.35
N TRP A 157 -14.63 -6.70 12.55
CA TRP A 157 -14.00 -5.85 13.55
C TRP A 157 -12.68 -6.42 14.06
N THR A 158 -12.57 -7.73 14.13
CA THR A 158 -11.35 -8.42 14.59
C THR A 158 -10.22 -8.22 13.60
N ALA A 159 -10.48 -8.43 12.31
CA ALA A 159 -9.48 -8.17 11.28
C ALA A 159 -9.11 -6.70 11.20
N ALA A 160 -10.09 -5.79 11.32
CA ALA A 160 -9.83 -4.35 11.34
C ALA A 160 -8.89 -3.95 12.49
N HIS A 161 -9.14 -4.43 13.71
CA HIS A 161 -8.25 -4.19 14.85
C HIS A 161 -6.83 -4.74 14.63
N ALA A 162 -6.69 -5.93 14.05
CA ALA A 162 -5.39 -6.54 13.79
C ALA A 162 -4.56 -5.76 12.74
N LEU A 163 -5.23 -5.06 11.83
CA LEU A 163 -4.58 -4.28 10.76
C LEU A 163 -4.12 -2.90 11.22
N TYR A 164 -4.86 -2.24 12.13
CA TYR A 164 -4.50 -0.91 12.61
C TYR A 164 -3.44 -0.96 13.72
N ARG A 165 -2.17 -0.87 13.33
CA ARG A 165 -1.02 -0.98 14.24
C ARG A 165 -0.44 0.37 14.68
N GLY A 166 -1.06 1.46 14.29
CA GLY A 166 -0.67 2.83 14.57
C GLY A 166 -0.98 3.76 13.41
N ASP A 167 -0.56 5.00 13.53
CA ASP A 167 -0.81 6.05 12.56
C ASP A 167 -0.31 5.70 11.15
N LEU A 168 -1.01 6.21 10.14
CA LEU A 168 -0.58 6.12 8.76
C LEU A 168 0.77 6.82 8.58
N MET A 169 1.77 6.08 8.05
CA MET A 169 3.07 6.60 7.63
C MET A 169 3.74 7.48 8.70
N PRO A 170 4.10 6.95 9.88
CA PRO A 170 4.76 7.74 10.91
C PRO A 170 6.06 8.36 10.38
N GLY A 171 6.32 9.63 10.75
CA GLY A 171 7.46 10.40 10.25
C GLY A 171 7.29 11.06 8.88
N HIS A 172 6.17 10.87 8.20
CA HIS A 172 5.79 11.56 6.95
C HIS A 172 4.82 12.70 7.25
N TYR A 173 5.07 13.90 6.70
CA TYR A 173 4.33 15.13 7.01
C TYR A 173 3.85 15.88 5.75
N GLU A 174 3.83 15.20 4.61
CA GLU A 174 3.21 15.70 3.39
C GLU A 174 1.72 15.93 3.65
N GLU A 175 1.14 17.03 3.16
CA GLU A 175 -0.23 17.44 3.42
C GLU A 175 -1.25 16.32 3.18
N TRP A 176 -1.12 15.62 2.06
CA TRP A 176 -1.99 14.50 1.71
C TRP A 176 -1.86 13.31 2.68
N VAL A 177 -0.66 13.09 3.27
CA VAL A 177 -0.44 12.04 4.27
C VAL A 177 -1.14 12.41 5.58
N LEU A 178 -1.04 13.68 6.00
CA LEU A 178 -1.70 14.17 7.21
C LEU A 178 -3.22 14.06 7.10
N GLN A 179 -3.79 14.41 5.94
CA GLN A 179 -5.22 14.30 5.68
C GLN A 179 -5.69 12.83 5.75
N GLU A 180 -4.98 11.90 5.07
CA GLU A 180 -5.31 10.49 5.11
C GLU A 180 -5.09 9.86 6.50
N ARG A 181 -4.04 10.28 7.21
CA ARG A 181 -3.80 9.86 8.60
C ARG A 181 -4.98 10.24 9.50
N HIS A 182 -5.41 11.49 9.44
CA HIS A 182 -6.56 11.96 10.22
C HIS A 182 -7.84 11.18 9.87
N ARG A 183 -8.08 10.95 8.58
CA ARG A 183 -9.24 10.18 8.11
C ARG A 183 -9.25 8.75 8.67
N LEU A 184 -8.12 8.04 8.59
CA LEU A 184 -8.00 6.67 9.08
C LEU A 184 -8.03 6.60 10.61
N ALA A 185 -7.41 7.57 11.31
CA ALA A 185 -7.48 7.67 12.77
C ALA A 185 -8.92 7.87 13.23
N THR A 186 -9.70 8.72 12.57
CA THR A 186 -11.13 8.90 12.89
C THR A 186 -11.94 7.60 12.69
N LEU A 187 -11.63 6.82 11.67
CA LEU A 187 -12.28 5.52 11.46
C LEU A 187 -11.90 4.52 12.56
N TRP A 188 -10.63 4.51 12.97
CA TRP A 188 -10.14 3.70 14.06
C TRP A 188 -10.80 4.06 15.39
N GLU A 189 -10.85 5.34 15.76
CA GLU A 189 -11.48 5.82 16.99
C GLU A 189 -12.95 5.41 17.07
N ARG A 190 -13.68 5.48 15.96
CA ARG A 190 -15.08 5.02 15.89
C ARG A 190 -15.22 3.52 16.07
N LEU A 191 -14.29 2.74 15.47
CA LEU A 191 -14.25 1.29 15.63
C LEU A 191 -13.98 0.94 17.08
N ASP A 192 -12.93 1.49 17.69
CA ASP A 192 -12.49 1.17 19.04
C ASP A 192 -13.55 1.58 20.09
N ALA A 193 -14.22 2.71 19.87
CA ALA A 193 -15.32 3.14 20.74
C ALA A 193 -16.56 2.23 20.65
N ALA A 194 -16.88 1.73 19.45
CA ALA A 194 -18.06 0.88 19.24
C ALA A 194 -17.80 -0.62 19.54
N TYR A 195 -16.57 -1.08 19.25
CA TYR A 195 -16.17 -2.48 19.34
C TYR A 195 -14.75 -2.59 19.92
N PRO A 196 -14.54 -2.28 21.20
CA PRO A 196 -13.22 -2.33 21.80
C PRO A 196 -12.62 -3.74 21.72
N LEU A 197 -11.31 -3.80 21.45
CA LEU A 197 -10.59 -5.06 21.16
C LEU A 197 -10.79 -6.13 22.25
N PHE A 198 -10.84 -5.73 23.52
CA PHE A 198 -11.07 -6.65 24.65
C PHE A 198 -12.48 -7.26 24.69
N ALA A 199 -13.44 -6.68 24.00
CA ALA A 199 -14.82 -7.21 23.89
C ALA A 199 -14.98 -8.18 22.70
N LEU A 200 -13.97 -8.32 21.83
CA LEU A 200 -14.05 -9.23 20.69
C LEU A 200 -13.81 -10.70 21.13
N PRO A 201 -14.68 -11.64 20.76
CA PRO A 201 -14.63 -13.02 21.26
C PRO A 201 -13.33 -13.77 20.94
N ALA A 202 -12.69 -13.45 19.81
CA ALA A 202 -11.43 -14.09 19.40
C ALA A 202 -10.25 -13.74 20.30
N VAL A 203 -10.21 -12.53 20.88
CA VAL A 203 -9.14 -12.10 21.78
C VAL A 203 -9.29 -12.73 23.15
N ALA A 204 -10.52 -12.94 23.62
CA ALA A 204 -10.81 -13.63 24.88
C ALA A 204 -10.33 -15.10 24.85
N ALA A 205 -10.33 -15.76 23.70
CA ALA A 205 -9.81 -17.12 23.53
C ALA A 205 -8.27 -17.17 23.57
N ALA A 206 -7.61 -16.24 22.90
CA ALA A 206 -6.14 -16.17 22.87
C ALA A 206 -5.53 -15.82 24.25
N SER A 207 -6.17 -14.91 25.00
CA SER A 207 -5.72 -14.56 26.35
C SER A 207 -5.87 -15.69 27.36
N ARG A 208 -6.86 -16.58 27.21
CA ARG A 208 -7.01 -17.75 28.10
C ARG A 208 -5.94 -18.82 27.85
N LEU A 209 -5.48 -18.98 26.59
CA LEU A 209 -4.41 -19.91 26.26
C LEU A 209 -3.03 -19.41 26.74
N ALA A 210 -2.80 -18.10 26.76
CA ALA A 210 -1.55 -17.51 27.25
C ALA A 210 -1.43 -17.52 28.81
N LEU A 211 -2.53 -17.63 29.53
CA LEU A 211 -2.55 -17.69 31.02
C LEU A 211 -2.52 -19.13 31.56
N SER A 212 -2.55 -20.13 30.67
CA SER A 212 -2.55 -21.56 31.03
C SER A 212 -1.22 -22.27 30.71
N ALA A 213 -0.20 -21.52 30.28
CA ALA A 213 1.17 -21.98 30.01
C ALA A 213 2.14 -21.29 30.97
#